data_4054ccad1dc3519a877ec3f52e85ea0a
#
_entry.id   4054ccad1dc3519a877ec3f52e85ea0a
#
_cell.length_a   1.000
_cell.length_b   1.000
_cell.length_c   1.000
_cell.angle_alpha   90.00
_cell.angle_beta   90.00
_cell.angle_gamma   90.00
#
_symmetry.space_group_name_H-M   'P 1'
#
loop_
_entity.id
_entity.type
_entity.pdbx_description
1 polymer ?
#
loop_
_entity_poly.entity_id
_entity_poly.type
_entity_poly.pdbx_seq_one_letter_code
_entity_poly.pdbx_strand_id
1 'polypeptide(L)'
;QNLHQHDYFEITYVFKGHCTINFEKSSVQMSEGNVCIIAPNTLHEPFVLDPDSFVINLSMTAEAFQSALSNVLLRRDLVSFYVQRLLYQTDMPNYLLILSNNSENIKNAVKHITYENRRNRSYSFSFCISWLSVFMCSVLDNYQSSIQLYHDNTNSAQVDHLMLLEYIQNNFRTVTLDSLAAFFNYNKSYLSRLILKLTGESFVAITTRMKLQAG
;
A
#
# COMPACT_ATOMS: atom_id res chain seq x y z
N GLN A 1 -16.22 -17.50 -12.75
CA GLN A 1 -15.11 -16.77 -12.13
C GLN A 1 -13.82 -17.45 -12.57
N ASN A 2 -12.94 -16.73 -13.24
CA ASN A 2 -11.62 -17.18 -13.68
C ASN A 2 -10.55 -16.56 -12.79
N LEU A 3 -10.62 -16.85 -11.49
CA LEU A 3 -9.56 -16.45 -10.55
C LEU A 3 -8.23 -17.04 -11.03
N HIS A 4 -7.22 -16.21 -11.14
CA HIS A 4 -5.85 -16.59 -11.47
C HIS A 4 -4.88 -16.01 -10.45
N GLN A 5 -3.65 -16.50 -10.46
CA GLN A 5 -2.56 -15.99 -9.66
C GLN A 5 -1.27 -16.00 -10.49
N HIS A 6 -0.32 -15.19 -10.09
CA HIS A 6 0.99 -15.08 -10.72
C HIS A 6 2.07 -14.80 -9.66
N ASP A 7 3.34 -14.96 -10.01
CA ASP A 7 4.51 -14.83 -9.14
C ASP A 7 5.13 -13.43 -9.12
N TYR A 8 4.45 -12.45 -9.72
CA TYR A 8 4.88 -11.04 -9.81
C TYR A 8 3.89 -10.11 -9.12
N PHE A 9 4.31 -8.88 -8.87
CA PHE A 9 3.42 -7.79 -8.43
C PHE A 9 2.63 -7.25 -9.61
N GLU A 10 1.35 -6.97 -9.37
CA GLU A 10 0.49 -6.25 -10.32
C GLU A 10 -0.02 -4.95 -9.68
N ILE A 11 0.06 -3.86 -10.45
CA ILE A 11 -0.57 -2.59 -10.08
C ILE A 11 -1.66 -2.32 -11.09
N THR A 12 -2.92 -2.37 -10.65
CA THR A 12 -4.08 -1.99 -11.43
C THR A 12 -4.41 -0.52 -11.16
N TYR A 13 -4.43 0.30 -12.20
CA TYR A 13 -4.80 1.72 -12.15
C TYR A 13 -6.01 1.99 -13.06
N VAL A 14 -7.07 2.57 -12.51
CA VAL A 14 -8.24 2.99 -13.30
C VAL A 14 -7.97 4.38 -13.87
N PHE A 15 -7.62 4.43 -15.14
CA PHE A 15 -7.33 5.69 -15.85
C PHE A 15 -8.60 6.46 -16.19
N LYS A 16 -9.69 5.73 -16.50
CA LYS A 16 -11.03 6.26 -16.79
C LYS A 16 -12.08 5.19 -16.48
N GLY A 17 -13.22 5.59 -15.95
CA GLY A 17 -14.37 4.70 -15.70
C GLY A 17 -14.22 3.87 -14.42
N HIS A 18 -14.51 2.57 -14.53
CA HIS A 18 -14.59 1.66 -13.37
C HIS A 18 -13.97 0.30 -13.66
N CYS A 19 -13.47 -0.32 -12.60
CA CYS A 19 -12.98 -1.70 -12.62
C CYS A 19 -13.41 -2.40 -11.32
N THR A 20 -13.74 -3.67 -11.39
CA THR A 20 -13.95 -4.52 -10.22
C THR A 20 -12.85 -5.58 -10.18
N ILE A 21 -12.25 -5.80 -9.02
CA ILE A 21 -11.32 -6.91 -8.81
C ILE A 21 -11.95 -7.87 -7.82
N ASN A 22 -12.23 -9.09 -8.27
CA ASN A 22 -12.70 -10.17 -7.42
C ASN A 22 -11.50 -10.89 -6.81
N PHE A 23 -11.52 -11.10 -5.51
CA PHE A 23 -10.61 -11.94 -4.76
C PHE A 23 -11.35 -13.20 -4.28
N GLU A 24 -10.66 -14.15 -3.68
CA GLU A 24 -11.27 -15.42 -3.23
C GLU A 24 -12.48 -15.22 -2.31
N LYS A 25 -12.44 -14.21 -1.42
CA LYS A 25 -13.48 -13.98 -0.41
C LYS A 25 -14.08 -12.57 -0.44
N SER A 26 -13.60 -11.72 -1.31
CA SER A 26 -14.02 -10.31 -1.37
C SER A 26 -14.04 -9.80 -2.80
N SER A 27 -14.64 -8.64 -2.98
CA SER A 27 -14.65 -7.92 -4.24
C SER A 27 -14.42 -6.43 -3.98
N VAL A 28 -13.55 -5.83 -4.78
CA VAL A 28 -13.17 -4.42 -4.68
C VAL A 28 -13.66 -3.69 -5.92
N GLN A 29 -14.47 -2.65 -5.70
CA GLN A 29 -14.87 -1.73 -6.76
C GLN A 29 -13.92 -0.54 -6.80
N MET A 30 -13.41 -0.24 -7.98
CA MET A 30 -12.47 0.84 -8.24
C MET A 30 -13.07 1.81 -9.23
N SER A 31 -12.90 3.09 -8.99
CA SER A 31 -13.25 4.18 -9.89
C SER A 31 -12.01 4.91 -10.40
N GLU A 32 -12.21 5.85 -11.32
CA GLU A 32 -11.13 6.66 -11.89
C GLU A 32 -10.17 7.22 -10.82
N GLY A 33 -8.88 7.04 -11.03
CA GLY A 33 -7.81 7.43 -10.12
C GLY A 33 -7.45 6.37 -9.08
N ASN A 34 -8.29 5.38 -8.83
CA ASN A 34 -7.98 4.36 -7.84
C ASN A 34 -6.88 3.41 -8.31
N VAL A 35 -6.10 2.93 -7.34
CA VAL A 35 -5.00 1.98 -7.55
C VAL A 35 -5.22 0.76 -6.68
N CYS A 36 -4.97 -0.42 -7.22
CA CYS A 36 -4.84 -1.65 -6.44
C CYS A 36 -3.46 -2.25 -6.69
N ILE A 37 -2.69 -2.48 -5.62
CA ILE A 37 -1.41 -3.20 -5.69
C ILE A 37 -1.67 -4.61 -5.21
N ILE A 38 -1.44 -5.59 -6.06
CA ILE A 38 -1.67 -7.01 -5.80
C ILE A 38 -0.32 -7.69 -5.63
N ALA A 39 -0.14 -8.38 -4.50
CA ALA A 39 1.09 -9.13 -4.22
C ALA A 39 1.14 -10.46 -4.99
N PRO A 40 2.34 -11.03 -5.21
CA PRO A 40 2.50 -12.35 -5.81
C PRO A 40 1.64 -13.43 -5.14
N ASN A 41 1.19 -14.40 -5.92
CA ASN A 41 0.39 -15.56 -5.50
C ASN A 41 -0.99 -15.22 -4.90
N THR A 42 -1.50 -14.01 -5.12
CA THR A 42 -2.84 -13.61 -4.73
C THR A 42 -3.85 -14.04 -5.79
N LEU A 43 -4.85 -14.82 -5.41
CA LEU A 43 -5.96 -15.19 -6.31
C LEU A 43 -6.86 -13.99 -6.58
N HIS A 44 -6.98 -13.58 -7.84
CA HIS A 44 -7.77 -12.42 -8.24
C HIS A 44 -8.28 -12.54 -9.68
N GLU A 45 -9.28 -11.72 -10.01
CA GLU A 45 -9.87 -11.60 -11.34
C GLU A 45 -10.29 -10.14 -11.58
N PRO A 46 -9.56 -9.38 -12.39
CA PRO A 46 -10.00 -8.04 -12.80
C PRO A 46 -11.16 -8.16 -13.78
N PHE A 47 -12.17 -7.32 -13.59
CA PHE A 47 -13.38 -7.32 -14.39
C PHE A 47 -13.80 -5.90 -14.76
N VAL A 48 -13.91 -5.61 -16.04
CA VAL A 48 -14.33 -4.33 -16.60
C VAL A 48 -15.61 -4.55 -17.40
N LEU A 49 -16.71 -3.98 -16.90
CA LEU A 49 -18.04 -4.11 -17.53
C LEU A 49 -18.27 -3.05 -18.62
N ASP A 50 -17.82 -1.83 -18.34
CA ASP A 50 -18.06 -0.70 -19.21
C ASP A 50 -16.99 -0.63 -20.28
N PRO A 51 -17.36 -0.71 -21.58
CA PRO A 51 -16.40 -0.65 -22.71
C PRO A 51 -15.68 0.71 -22.81
N ASP A 52 -16.20 1.77 -22.21
CA ASP A 52 -15.57 3.09 -22.17
C ASP A 52 -14.57 3.24 -21.02
N SER A 53 -14.47 2.24 -20.16
CA SER A 53 -13.48 2.21 -19.07
C SER A 53 -12.10 1.88 -19.63
N PHE A 54 -11.08 2.56 -19.10
CA PHE A 54 -9.69 2.34 -19.44
C PHE A 54 -8.87 2.05 -18.18
N VAL A 55 -8.36 0.82 -18.11
CA VAL A 55 -7.59 0.31 -16.98
C VAL A 55 -6.17 -0.01 -17.46
N ILE A 56 -5.18 0.33 -16.66
CA ILE A 56 -3.77 0.06 -16.90
C ILE A 56 -3.29 -0.94 -15.85
N ASN A 57 -2.78 -2.07 -16.30
CA ASN A 57 -2.10 -3.04 -15.46
C ASN A 57 -0.59 -2.95 -15.69
N LEU A 58 0.16 -2.79 -14.60
CA LEU A 58 1.61 -2.79 -14.57
C LEU A 58 2.08 -4.04 -13.84
N SER A 59 2.70 -4.96 -14.56
CA SER A 59 3.27 -6.19 -13.98
C SER A 59 4.78 -6.01 -13.78
N MET A 60 5.30 -6.43 -12.64
CA MET A 60 6.72 -6.29 -12.31
C MET A 60 7.21 -7.37 -11.36
N THR A 61 8.49 -7.74 -11.50
CA THR A 61 9.11 -8.72 -10.59
C THR A 61 9.24 -8.16 -9.17
N ALA A 62 9.44 -9.05 -8.19
CA ALA A 62 9.69 -8.66 -6.81
C ALA A 62 10.94 -7.77 -6.67
N GLU A 63 12.00 -8.05 -7.44
CA GLU A 63 13.23 -7.26 -7.44
C GLU A 63 12.99 -5.83 -7.97
N ALA A 64 12.21 -5.68 -9.06
CA ALA A 64 11.87 -4.37 -9.62
C ALA A 64 11.05 -3.55 -8.61
N PHE A 65 10.06 -4.18 -7.99
CA PHE A 65 9.23 -3.55 -6.97
C PHE A 65 10.05 -3.15 -5.73
N GLN A 66 10.92 -4.03 -5.23
CA GLN A 66 11.82 -3.76 -4.12
C GLN A 66 12.80 -2.63 -4.42
N SER A 67 13.34 -2.61 -5.65
CA SER A 67 14.24 -1.53 -6.10
C SER A 67 13.56 -0.16 -6.08
N ALA A 68 12.31 -0.09 -6.50
CA ALA A 68 11.51 1.13 -6.43
C ALA A 68 11.20 1.54 -4.98
N LEU A 69 10.87 0.59 -4.12
CA LEU A 69 10.58 0.83 -2.70
C LEU A 69 11.82 1.22 -1.89
N SER A 70 13.04 0.82 -2.29
CA SER A 70 14.25 1.09 -1.54
C SER A 70 14.45 2.58 -1.25
N ASN A 71 14.11 3.45 -2.21
CA ASN A 71 14.16 4.91 -2.05
C ASN A 71 13.11 5.42 -1.04
N VAL A 72 11.93 4.79 -1.02
CA VAL A 72 10.85 5.11 -0.10
C VAL A 72 11.21 4.72 1.34
N LEU A 73 11.85 3.55 1.49
CA LEU A 73 12.27 3.00 2.78
C LEU A 73 13.43 3.76 3.43
N LEU A 74 14.13 4.62 2.68
CA LEU A 74 15.17 5.50 3.24
C LEU A 74 14.63 6.40 4.37
N ARG A 75 13.36 6.75 4.35
CA ARG A 75 12.72 7.52 5.42
C ARG A 75 12.58 6.75 6.73
N ARG A 76 12.63 5.41 6.71
CA ARG A 76 12.47 4.53 7.88
C ARG A 76 11.23 4.85 8.73
N ASP A 77 10.18 5.38 8.09
CA ASP A 77 8.92 5.65 8.78
C ASP A 77 8.07 4.38 8.93
N LEU A 78 7.17 4.38 9.92
CA LEU A 78 6.36 3.21 10.25
C LEU A 78 5.40 2.80 9.13
N VAL A 79 4.91 3.78 8.37
CA VAL A 79 3.95 3.54 7.29
C VAL A 79 4.62 2.82 6.13
N SER A 80 5.80 3.30 5.71
CA SER A 80 6.59 2.66 4.66
C SER A 80 6.96 1.22 5.04
N PHE A 81 7.36 0.98 6.28
CA PHE A 81 7.61 -0.37 6.79
C PHE A 81 6.36 -1.25 6.77
N TYR A 82 5.21 -0.70 7.15
CA TYR A 82 3.96 -1.43 7.17
C TYR A 82 3.50 -1.81 5.77
N VAL A 83 3.55 -0.89 4.80
CA VAL A 83 3.22 -1.15 3.39
C VAL A 83 4.13 -2.24 2.81
N GLN A 84 5.44 -2.15 3.06
CA GLN A 84 6.37 -3.20 2.65
C GLN A 84 5.99 -4.55 3.25
N ARG A 85 5.71 -4.58 4.55
CA ARG A 85 5.35 -5.82 5.25
C ARG A 85 4.06 -6.43 4.72
N LEU A 86 3.03 -5.60 4.45
CA LEU A 86 1.77 -6.03 3.83
C LEU A 86 2.00 -6.77 2.51
N LEU A 87 2.88 -6.23 1.69
CA LEU A 87 3.10 -6.74 0.34
C LEU A 87 3.99 -8.00 0.29
N TYR A 88 4.77 -8.26 1.36
CA TYR A 88 5.71 -9.40 1.40
C TYR A 88 5.34 -10.48 2.42
N GLN A 89 4.30 -10.32 3.23
CA GLN A 89 3.88 -11.32 4.21
C GLN A 89 2.66 -12.12 3.75
N THR A 90 2.74 -13.44 3.87
CA THR A 90 1.71 -14.39 3.42
C THR A 90 0.47 -14.45 4.31
N ASP A 91 0.55 -13.95 5.54
CA ASP A 91 -0.53 -13.96 6.54
C ASP A 91 -1.30 -12.64 6.67
N MET A 92 -1.03 -11.68 5.78
CA MET A 92 -1.69 -10.39 5.67
C MET A 92 -2.48 -10.30 4.34
N PRO A 93 -3.39 -9.35 4.16
CA PRO A 93 -4.04 -9.18 2.88
C PRO A 93 -3.00 -8.98 1.79
N ASN A 94 -3.18 -9.72 0.72
CA ASN A 94 -2.24 -9.76 -0.39
C ASN A 94 -2.45 -8.62 -1.40
N TYR A 95 -3.25 -7.62 -1.06
CA TYR A 95 -3.46 -6.45 -1.89
C TYR A 95 -3.65 -5.17 -1.07
N LEU A 96 -3.37 -4.05 -1.69
CA LEU A 96 -3.50 -2.70 -1.14
C LEU A 96 -4.36 -1.86 -2.08
N LEU A 97 -5.53 -1.41 -1.61
CA LEU A 97 -6.39 -0.49 -2.34
C LEU A 97 -6.07 0.95 -1.91
N ILE A 98 -5.83 1.80 -2.88
CA ILE A 98 -5.54 3.23 -2.70
C ILE A 98 -6.61 4.03 -3.43
N LEU A 99 -7.37 4.82 -2.68
CA LEU A 99 -8.34 5.77 -3.22
C LEU A 99 -7.62 7.11 -3.43
N SER A 100 -7.01 7.31 -4.58
CA SER A 100 -6.07 8.42 -4.79
C SER A 100 -6.71 9.77 -5.07
N ASN A 101 -8.04 9.89 -5.03
CA ASN A 101 -8.78 11.11 -5.36
C ASN A 101 -8.29 11.79 -6.66
N ASN A 102 -7.97 11.00 -7.67
CA ASN A 102 -7.44 11.47 -8.96
C ASN A 102 -6.11 12.24 -8.85
N SER A 103 -5.20 11.80 -7.98
CA SER A 103 -3.88 12.43 -7.84
C SER A 103 -3.14 12.52 -9.18
N GLU A 104 -2.87 13.74 -9.64
CA GLU A 104 -2.12 13.99 -10.89
C GLU A 104 -0.70 13.41 -10.83
N ASN A 105 -0.07 13.37 -9.67
CA ASN A 105 1.27 12.77 -9.50
C ASN A 105 1.23 11.27 -9.78
N ILE A 106 0.24 10.55 -9.25
CA ILE A 106 0.05 9.11 -9.51
C ILE A 106 -0.25 8.89 -10.98
N LYS A 107 -1.18 9.66 -11.56
CA LYS A 107 -1.56 9.58 -12.98
C LYS A 107 -0.36 9.81 -13.92
N ASN A 108 0.46 10.80 -13.63
CA ASN A 108 1.64 11.11 -14.42
C ASN A 108 2.71 10.02 -14.28
N ALA A 109 2.94 9.50 -13.09
CA ALA A 109 3.88 8.39 -12.88
C ALA A 109 3.47 7.16 -13.71
N VAL A 110 2.18 6.75 -13.67
CA VAL A 110 1.67 5.63 -14.48
C VAL A 110 1.85 5.88 -15.98
N LYS A 111 1.54 7.11 -16.47
CA LYS A 111 1.77 7.49 -17.88
C LYS A 111 3.23 7.34 -18.28
N HIS A 112 4.15 7.83 -17.45
CA HIS A 112 5.58 7.76 -17.73
C HIS A 112 6.11 6.34 -17.72
N ILE A 113 5.69 5.49 -16.77
CA ILE A 113 6.05 4.07 -16.74
C ILE A 113 5.58 3.40 -18.05
N THR A 114 4.32 3.60 -18.43
CA THR A 114 3.74 3.02 -19.65
C THR A 114 4.47 3.50 -20.91
N TYR A 115 4.80 4.79 -20.97
CA TYR A 115 5.52 5.39 -22.10
C TYR A 115 6.94 4.84 -22.22
N GLU A 116 7.71 4.79 -21.12
CA GLU A 116 9.08 4.30 -21.11
C GLU A 116 9.16 2.80 -21.42
N ASN A 117 8.23 2.01 -20.90
CA ASN A 117 8.18 0.58 -21.19
C ASN A 117 7.99 0.29 -22.69
N ARG A 118 7.21 1.13 -23.41
CA ARG A 118 7.00 1.00 -24.86
C ARG A 118 8.20 1.41 -25.71
N ARG A 119 9.07 2.26 -25.19
CA ARG A 119 10.20 2.81 -25.98
C ARG A 119 11.36 1.84 -26.16
N ASN A 120 11.50 0.86 -25.29
CA ASN A 120 12.56 -0.18 -25.34
C ASN A 120 13.97 0.39 -25.59
N ARG A 121 14.33 1.49 -24.91
CA ARG A 121 15.67 2.11 -24.97
C ARG A 121 16.60 1.45 -23.93
N SER A 122 17.90 1.64 -24.07
CA SER A 122 18.91 1.06 -23.16
C SER A 122 18.67 1.34 -21.68
N TYR A 123 18.04 2.47 -21.33
CA TYR A 123 17.76 2.87 -19.96
C TYR A 123 16.27 2.86 -19.61
N SER A 124 15.38 2.31 -20.48
CA SER A 124 13.95 2.30 -20.21
C SER A 124 13.60 1.63 -18.89
N PHE A 125 14.24 0.52 -18.57
CA PHE A 125 14.05 -0.15 -17.27
C PHE A 125 14.38 0.76 -16.09
N SER A 126 15.53 1.46 -16.12
CA SER A 126 15.92 2.39 -15.05
C SER A 126 14.95 3.56 -14.92
N PHE A 127 14.44 4.07 -16.03
CA PHE A 127 13.38 5.09 -16.03
C PHE A 127 12.09 4.55 -15.41
N CYS A 128 11.66 3.34 -15.78
CA CYS A 128 10.47 2.70 -15.19
C CYS A 128 10.61 2.54 -13.67
N ILE A 129 11.76 2.08 -13.16
CA ILE A 129 12.02 1.96 -11.71
C ILE A 129 11.98 3.34 -11.03
N SER A 130 12.57 4.37 -11.64
CA SER A 130 12.55 5.73 -11.09
C SER A 130 11.13 6.28 -11.02
N TRP A 131 10.33 6.10 -12.06
CA TRP A 131 8.92 6.51 -12.07
C TRP A 131 8.07 5.69 -11.12
N LEU A 132 8.37 4.41 -10.94
CA LEU A 132 7.71 3.58 -9.93
C LEU A 132 8.04 4.07 -8.51
N SER A 133 9.28 4.54 -8.27
CA SER A 133 9.63 5.20 -6.99
C SER A 133 8.82 6.49 -6.77
N VAL A 134 8.65 7.32 -7.80
CA VAL A 134 7.80 8.52 -7.75
C VAL A 134 6.35 8.15 -7.47
N PHE A 135 5.85 7.10 -8.14
CA PHE A 135 4.51 6.56 -7.89
C PHE A 135 4.33 6.16 -6.43
N MET A 136 5.25 5.35 -5.88
CA MET A 136 5.18 4.89 -4.49
C MET A 136 5.28 6.05 -3.48
N CYS A 137 6.17 7.03 -3.73
CA CYS A 137 6.23 8.25 -2.93
C CYS A 137 4.89 9.00 -2.95
N SER A 138 4.28 9.15 -4.14
CA SER A 138 3.01 9.86 -4.30
C SER A 138 1.86 9.13 -3.60
N VAL A 139 1.85 7.79 -3.64
CA VAL A 139 0.90 6.95 -2.89
C VAL A 139 1.04 7.20 -1.39
N LEU A 140 2.27 7.16 -0.87
CA LEU A 140 2.55 7.32 0.56
C LEU A 140 2.39 8.76 1.06
N ASP A 141 2.61 9.75 0.22
CA ASP A 141 2.41 11.16 0.55
C ASP A 141 0.93 11.52 0.70
N ASN A 142 0.08 10.84 -0.06
CA ASN A 142 -1.38 11.05 -0.04
C ASN A 142 -2.15 10.04 0.83
N TYR A 143 -1.48 9.16 1.59
CA TYR A 143 -2.14 8.06 2.30
C TYR A 143 -3.10 8.51 3.40
N GLN A 144 -2.90 9.68 4.00
CA GLN A 144 -3.70 10.19 5.12
C GLN A 144 -5.20 10.31 4.83
N SER A 145 -5.56 10.40 3.56
CA SER A 145 -6.97 10.53 3.13
C SER A 145 -7.45 9.39 2.23
N SER A 146 -6.60 8.44 1.85
CA SER A 146 -6.84 7.70 0.63
C SER A 146 -6.52 6.20 0.65
N ILE A 147 -5.89 5.65 1.69
CA ILE A 147 -5.56 4.23 1.71
C ILE A 147 -6.59 3.46 2.53
N GLN A 148 -7.37 2.62 1.86
CA GLN A 148 -8.20 1.61 2.50
C GLN A 148 -7.47 0.27 2.44
N LEU A 149 -7.17 -0.28 3.61
CA LEU A 149 -6.67 -1.64 3.74
C LEU A 149 -7.86 -2.58 3.87
N TYR A 150 -8.14 -3.32 2.82
CA TYR A 150 -9.13 -4.37 2.88
C TYR A 150 -8.52 -5.61 3.52
N HIS A 151 -8.99 -5.92 4.72
CA HIS A 151 -8.84 -7.23 5.33
C HIS A 151 -10.07 -8.07 5.01
N ASP A 152 -9.83 -9.30 4.61
CA ASP A 152 -10.83 -10.31 4.29
C ASP A 152 -11.53 -10.88 5.55
N ASN A 153 -11.79 -10.08 6.57
CA ASN A 153 -12.58 -10.48 7.75
C ASN A 153 -13.50 -9.38 8.25
N THR A 154 -14.74 -9.54 7.84
CA THR A 154 -15.97 -9.20 8.58
C THR A 154 -15.76 -8.81 10.03
N ASN A 155 -15.91 -7.54 10.31
CA ASN A 155 -16.65 -6.88 11.38
C ASN A 155 -16.04 -5.54 11.74
N SER A 156 -16.82 -4.51 11.46
CA SER A 156 -16.96 -3.24 12.17
C SER A 156 -15.96 -2.97 13.30
N ALA A 157 -15.26 -1.86 13.22
CA ALA A 157 -14.36 -1.26 14.19
C ALA A 157 -12.88 -1.68 14.10
N GLN A 158 -12.39 -2.01 12.92
CA GLN A 158 -10.93 -2.03 12.75
C GLN A 158 -10.45 -0.57 12.65
N VAL A 159 -9.73 -0.14 13.67
CA VAL A 159 -8.84 1.02 13.58
C VAL A 159 -8.08 0.87 12.29
N ASP A 160 -8.13 1.90 11.49
CA ASP A 160 -7.24 2.00 10.36
C ASP A 160 -5.82 1.84 10.90
N HIS A 161 -5.18 0.72 10.57
CA HIS A 161 -3.84 0.40 11.05
C HIS A 161 -2.84 1.48 10.67
N LEU A 162 -3.09 2.15 9.54
CA LEU A 162 -2.31 3.28 9.11
C LEU A 162 -2.48 4.47 10.05
N MET A 163 -3.74 4.79 10.43
CA MET A 163 -4.03 5.87 11.36
C MET A 163 -3.36 5.61 12.74
N LEU A 164 -3.33 4.36 13.19
CA LEU A 164 -2.63 3.96 14.41
C LEU A 164 -1.13 4.21 14.31
N LEU A 165 -0.50 3.76 13.22
CA LEU A 165 0.94 3.90 13.02
C LEU A 165 1.34 5.36 12.81
N GLU A 166 0.52 6.12 12.09
CA GLU A 166 0.70 7.56 11.92
C GLU A 166 0.60 8.31 13.25
N TYR A 167 -0.39 7.98 14.07
CA TYR A 167 -0.53 8.60 15.38
C TYR A 167 0.71 8.35 16.25
N ILE A 168 1.24 7.12 16.25
CA ILE A 168 2.49 6.79 16.93
C ILE A 168 3.64 7.62 16.35
N GLN A 169 3.75 7.70 15.03
CA GLN A 169 4.82 8.41 14.35
C GLN A 169 4.80 9.92 14.62
N ASN A 170 3.64 10.53 14.65
CA ASN A 170 3.50 11.97 14.88
C ASN A 170 3.65 12.35 16.37
N ASN A 171 3.38 11.41 17.28
CA ASN A 171 3.37 11.65 18.73
C ASN A 171 4.43 10.85 19.50
N PHE A 172 5.44 10.27 18.84
CA PHE A 172 6.40 9.31 19.46
C PHE A 172 7.13 9.85 20.69
N ARG A 173 7.26 11.18 20.82
CA ARG A 173 7.94 11.81 21.96
C ARG A 173 7.14 11.72 23.25
N THR A 174 5.82 11.77 23.16
CA THR A 174 4.90 11.91 24.31
C THR A 174 3.91 10.75 24.45
N VAL A 175 3.63 10.02 23.37
CA VAL A 175 2.66 8.94 23.39
C VAL A 175 3.09 7.80 24.31
N THR A 176 2.14 7.30 25.08
CA THR A 176 2.26 6.09 25.89
C THR A 176 1.31 5.02 25.37
N LEU A 177 1.58 3.75 25.68
CA LEU A 177 0.67 2.68 25.28
C LEU A 177 -0.73 2.83 25.93
N ASP A 178 -0.79 3.43 27.13
CA ASP A 178 -2.06 3.71 27.83
C ASP A 178 -2.85 4.82 27.14
N SER A 179 -2.20 5.94 26.78
CA SER A 179 -2.85 7.04 26.05
C SER A 179 -3.32 6.60 24.65
N LEU A 180 -2.54 5.75 23.98
CA LEU A 180 -2.87 5.19 22.70
C LEU A 180 -4.08 4.25 22.77
N ALA A 181 -4.10 3.37 23.79
CA ALA A 181 -5.20 2.45 24.05
C ALA A 181 -6.51 3.21 24.34
N ALA A 182 -6.43 4.27 25.16
CA ALA A 182 -7.57 5.13 25.44
C ALA A 182 -8.07 5.88 24.20
N PHE A 183 -7.17 6.46 23.39
CA PHE A 183 -7.51 7.22 22.20
C PHE A 183 -8.24 6.36 21.15
N PHE A 184 -7.76 5.14 20.91
CA PHE A 184 -8.34 4.20 19.94
C PHE A 184 -9.41 3.28 20.54
N ASN A 185 -9.76 3.45 21.82
CA ASN A 185 -10.71 2.60 22.56
C ASN A 185 -10.38 1.10 22.50
N TYR A 186 -9.10 0.77 22.67
CA TYR A 186 -8.62 -0.60 22.67
C TYR A 186 -8.11 -1.03 24.04
N ASN A 187 -8.15 -2.35 24.25
CA ASN A 187 -7.41 -2.97 25.35
C ASN A 187 -5.89 -2.86 25.10
N LYS A 188 -5.15 -2.44 26.12
CA LYS A 188 -3.69 -2.25 26.06
C LYS A 188 -2.94 -3.51 25.59
N SER A 189 -3.34 -4.69 26.07
CA SER A 189 -2.72 -5.96 25.70
C SER A 189 -2.99 -6.34 24.23
N TYR A 190 -4.18 -6.03 23.73
CA TYR A 190 -4.52 -6.21 22.33
C TYR A 190 -3.68 -5.26 21.45
N LEU A 191 -3.65 -3.98 21.81
CA LEU A 191 -2.93 -2.96 21.08
C LEU A 191 -1.41 -3.26 21.00
N SER A 192 -0.80 -3.69 22.11
CA SER A 192 0.60 -4.11 22.13
C SER A 192 0.89 -5.26 21.16
N ARG A 193 0.02 -6.28 21.12
CA ARG A 193 0.15 -7.40 20.17
C ARG A 193 -0.11 -6.96 18.73
N LEU A 194 -1.08 -6.07 18.52
CA LEU A 194 -1.38 -5.52 17.20
C LEU A 194 -0.17 -4.76 16.65
N ILE A 195 0.41 -3.84 17.41
CA ILE A 195 1.60 -3.07 17.00
C ILE A 195 2.76 -4.02 16.66
N LEU A 196 3.02 -5.02 17.51
CA LEU A 196 4.05 -6.02 17.21
C LEU A 196 3.73 -6.79 15.91
N LYS A 197 2.48 -7.18 15.71
CA LYS A 197 2.04 -7.84 14.48
C LYS A 197 2.23 -6.94 13.25
N LEU A 198 1.89 -5.65 13.33
CA LEU A 198 1.96 -4.71 12.22
C LEU A 198 3.39 -4.33 11.85
N THR A 199 4.25 -4.15 12.84
CA THR A 199 5.58 -3.56 12.64
C THR A 199 6.74 -4.54 12.83
N GLY A 200 6.50 -5.68 13.49
CA GLY A 200 7.55 -6.61 13.91
C GLY A 200 8.33 -6.16 15.14
N GLU A 201 8.03 -4.97 15.68
CA GLU A 201 8.70 -4.39 16.85
C GLU A 201 7.69 -4.08 17.96
N SER A 202 8.13 -4.11 19.22
CA SER A 202 7.28 -3.65 20.34
C SER A 202 7.10 -2.13 20.30
N PHE A 203 5.99 -1.64 20.86
CA PHE A 203 5.73 -0.20 21.00
C PHE A 203 6.90 0.56 21.64
N VAL A 204 7.50 -0.02 22.70
CA VAL A 204 8.64 0.59 23.39
C VAL A 204 9.88 0.65 22.47
N ALA A 205 10.17 -0.42 21.75
CA ALA A 205 11.30 -0.45 20.81
C ALA A 205 11.15 0.61 19.70
N ILE A 206 9.96 0.72 19.13
CA ILE A 206 9.63 1.72 18.08
C ILE A 206 9.85 3.14 18.62
N THR A 207 9.20 3.50 19.71
CA THR A 207 9.27 4.85 20.26
C THR A 207 10.67 5.23 20.74
N THR A 208 11.43 4.27 21.30
CA THR A 208 12.83 4.47 21.68
C THR A 208 13.71 4.73 20.45
N ARG A 209 13.59 3.91 19.41
CA ARG A 209 14.33 4.08 18.16
C ARG A 209 14.03 5.46 17.53
N MET A 210 12.77 5.85 17.48
CA MET A 210 12.37 7.16 16.92
C MET A 210 12.92 8.34 17.73
N LYS A 211 12.92 8.24 19.08
CA LYS A 211 13.53 9.26 19.94
C LYS A 211 15.03 9.40 19.70
N LEU A 212 15.75 8.28 19.53
CA LEU A 212 17.19 8.29 19.23
C LEU A 212 17.52 8.87 17.86
N GLN A 213 16.61 8.72 16.88
CA GLN A 213 16.82 9.26 15.52
C GLN A 213 16.49 10.76 15.39
N ALA A 214 15.72 11.29 16.35
CA ALA A 214 15.25 12.69 16.34
C ALA A 214 16.08 13.62 17.26
N GLY A 215 17.06 13.07 18.00
CA GLY A 215 18.03 13.82 18.84
C GLY A 215 19.33 13.95 18.15
#